data_4655b0c71e97b00cbb14004e31ab32d4
#
_entry.id   4655b0c71e97b00cbb14004e31ab32d4
#
_cell.length_a   1.000
_cell.length_b   1.000
_cell.length_c   1.000
_cell.angle_alpha   90.00
_cell.angle_beta   90.00
_cell.angle_gamma   90.00
#
_symmetry.space_group_name_H-M   'P 1'
#
loop_
_entity.id
_entity.type
_entity.pdbx_description
1 polymer ?
#
loop_
_entity_poly.entity_id
_entity_poly.type
_entity_poly.pdbx_seq_one_letter_code
_entity_poly.pdbx_strand_id
1 'polypeptide(L)'
;MTVVLATLRPENDLGAVEAVYRRAADYLDLESGLTPDAAARAFFDERPPASDQEPLKFGVRGDDGALVAIGDLAFGYPEPGDAYLGLLLLVPERRGEGLGQAILGKVKTLARTRGALRLLLGVLDANERARLFWEGQGFRRTRTSGPHGFGKRRHVVHRLELSLDDIPVNCA
;
A
#
# COMPACT_ATOMS: atom_id res chain seq x y z
N MET A 1 19.55 -1.59 -6.44
CA MET A 1 18.87 -2.48 -5.47
C MET A 1 17.73 -3.22 -6.17
N THR A 2 17.77 -4.54 -6.15
CA THR A 2 16.69 -5.35 -6.72
C THR A 2 15.59 -5.49 -5.67
N VAL A 3 14.40 -4.90 -5.92
CA VAL A 3 13.23 -5.04 -5.05
C VAL A 3 12.48 -6.31 -5.41
N VAL A 4 12.24 -7.16 -4.41
CA VAL A 4 11.41 -8.37 -4.53
C VAL A 4 10.21 -8.22 -3.60
N LEU A 5 9.00 -8.39 -4.14
CA LEU A 5 7.77 -8.44 -3.35
C LEU A 5 7.55 -9.87 -2.84
N ALA A 6 7.81 -10.10 -1.57
CA ALA A 6 7.56 -11.39 -0.92
C ALA A 6 6.11 -11.45 -0.44
N THR A 7 5.39 -12.53 -0.73
CA THR A 7 4.05 -12.76 -0.16
C THR A 7 4.16 -12.97 1.35
N LEU A 8 3.36 -12.23 2.11
CA LEU A 8 3.28 -12.34 3.57
C LEU A 8 2.06 -13.15 3.99
N ARG A 9 2.22 -13.94 5.05
CA ARG A 9 1.19 -14.78 5.64
C ARG A 9 1.15 -14.61 7.16
N PRO A 10 -0.05 -14.51 7.78
CA PRO A 10 -0.16 -14.24 9.22
C PRO A 10 0.54 -15.30 10.09
N GLU A 11 0.49 -16.56 9.69
CA GLU A 11 1.12 -17.67 10.42
C GLU A 11 2.66 -17.59 10.49
N ASN A 12 3.29 -16.87 9.56
CA ASN A 12 4.76 -16.77 9.47
C ASN A 12 5.29 -15.35 9.70
N ASP A 13 4.49 -14.32 9.36
CA ASP A 13 5.01 -12.96 9.21
C ASP A 13 4.37 -11.95 10.16
N LEU A 14 3.42 -12.35 11.03
CA LEU A 14 2.71 -11.45 11.93
C LEU A 14 3.68 -10.60 12.78
N GLY A 15 4.66 -11.23 13.40
CA GLY A 15 5.65 -10.53 14.23
C GLY A 15 6.55 -9.57 13.41
N ALA A 16 6.88 -9.94 12.17
CA ALA A 16 7.68 -9.10 11.29
C ALA A 16 6.87 -7.86 10.83
N VAL A 17 5.58 -8.02 10.55
CA VAL A 17 4.66 -6.91 10.23
C VAL A 17 4.47 -6.00 11.43
N GLU A 18 4.28 -6.57 12.63
CA GLU A 18 4.22 -5.80 13.88
C GLU A 18 5.48 -4.94 14.08
N ALA A 19 6.68 -5.51 13.79
CA ALA A 19 7.94 -4.79 13.89
C ALA A 19 8.00 -3.59 12.92
N VAL A 20 7.44 -3.70 11.71
CA VAL A 20 7.31 -2.57 10.77
C VAL A 20 6.43 -1.47 11.36
N TYR A 21 5.26 -1.81 11.90
CA TYR A 21 4.37 -0.83 12.53
C TYR A 21 5.00 -0.18 13.76
N ARG A 22 5.75 -0.93 14.57
CA ARG A 22 6.47 -0.38 15.72
C ARG A 22 7.51 0.65 15.30
N ARG A 23 8.25 0.41 14.21
CA ARG A 23 9.20 1.36 13.63
C ARG A 23 8.51 2.56 12.99
N ALA A 24 7.34 2.37 12.42
CA ALA A 24 6.52 3.40 11.77
C ALA A 24 5.43 3.96 12.70
N ALA A 25 5.75 4.18 13.97
CA ALA A 25 4.80 4.70 14.96
C ALA A 25 4.20 6.05 14.56
N ASP A 26 4.95 6.88 13.84
CA ASP A 26 4.47 8.15 13.27
C ASP A 26 3.26 7.95 12.35
N TYR A 27 3.29 6.91 11.53
CA TYR A 27 2.18 6.55 10.66
C TYR A 27 0.97 6.03 11.45
N LEU A 28 1.19 5.15 12.43
CA LEU A 28 0.11 4.64 13.28
C LEU A 28 -0.61 5.74 14.05
N ASP A 29 0.14 6.70 14.60
CA ASP A 29 -0.43 7.83 15.32
C ASP A 29 -1.26 8.72 14.40
N LEU A 30 -0.81 8.92 13.17
CA LEU A 30 -1.53 9.69 12.17
C LEU A 30 -2.80 8.96 11.73
N GLU A 31 -2.69 7.70 11.31
CA GLU A 31 -3.77 6.95 10.66
C GLU A 31 -4.85 6.51 11.65
N SER A 32 -4.48 5.76 12.67
CA SER A 32 -5.44 4.98 13.46
C SER A 32 -5.30 5.11 14.96
N GLY A 33 -4.10 5.41 15.47
CA GLY A 33 -3.80 5.37 16.89
C GLY A 33 -3.87 3.96 17.50
N LEU A 34 -3.80 2.92 16.65
CA LEU A 34 -3.76 1.53 17.10
C LEU A 34 -2.37 1.18 17.66
N THR A 35 -2.31 0.11 18.46
CA THR A 35 -1.03 -0.50 18.86
C THR A 35 -0.44 -1.28 17.68
N PRO A 36 0.90 -1.47 17.63
CA PRO A 36 1.53 -2.20 16.53
C PRO A 36 1.00 -3.61 16.31
N ASP A 37 0.69 -4.35 17.37
CA ASP A 37 0.11 -5.69 17.29
C ASP A 37 -1.33 -5.67 16.72
N ALA A 38 -2.16 -4.72 17.16
CA ALA A 38 -3.51 -4.55 16.62
C ALA A 38 -3.48 -4.16 15.14
N ALA A 39 -2.58 -3.26 14.74
CA ALA A 39 -2.40 -2.87 13.35
C ALA A 39 -1.90 -4.04 12.48
N ALA A 40 -0.98 -4.86 12.97
CA ALA A 40 -0.49 -6.04 12.25
C ALA A 40 -1.59 -7.08 12.02
N ARG A 41 -2.46 -7.31 13.00
CA ARG A 41 -3.65 -8.18 12.83
C ARG A 41 -4.61 -7.59 11.81
N ALA A 42 -4.96 -6.32 11.94
CA ALA A 42 -5.82 -5.62 11.00
C ALA A 42 -5.27 -5.68 9.57
N PHE A 43 -3.96 -5.52 9.37
CA PHE A 43 -3.32 -5.63 8.06
C PHE A 43 -3.62 -6.97 7.37
N PHE A 44 -3.57 -8.10 8.09
CA PHE A 44 -3.88 -9.40 7.52
C PHE A 44 -5.38 -9.65 7.35
N ASP A 45 -6.21 -9.06 8.20
CA ASP A 45 -7.67 -9.24 8.17
C ASP A 45 -8.38 -8.33 7.17
N GLU A 46 -7.79 -7.18 6.83
CA GLU A 46 -8.40 -6.21 5.91
C GLU A 46 -8.59 -6.77 4.51
N ARG A 47 -9.80 -6.53 3.98
CA ARG A 47 -10.23 -6.89 2.63
C ARG A 47 -11.01 -5.73 2.01
N PRO A 48 -10.98 -5.58 0.68
CA PRO A 48 -11.84 -4.63 0.00
C PRO A 48 -13.32 -4.97 0.23
N PRO A 49 -14.18 -3.97 0.39
CA PRO A 49 -15.62 -4.21 0.49
C PRO A 49 -16.14 -5.00 -0.71
N ALA A 50 -17.01 -5.99 -0.46
CA ALA A 50 -17.68 -6.79 -1.49
C ALA A 50 -16.72 -7.51 -2.48
N SER A 51 -15.50 -7.81 -2.07
CA SER A 51 -14.56 -8.61 -2.86
C SER A 51 -14.46 -10.02 -2.31
N ASP A 52 -14.66 -11.01 -3.17
CA ASP A 52 -14.46 -12.43 -2.86
C ASP A 52 -12.97 -12.85 -2.95
N GLN A 53 -12.13 -11.99 -3.52
CA GLN A 53 -10.70 -12.26 -3.68
C GLN A 53 -9.90 -11.74 -2.48
N GLU A 54 -8.98 -12.58 -2.01
CA GLU A 54 -8.02 -12.13 -1.00
C GLU A 54 -7.00 -11.19 -1.63
N PRO A 55 -6.75 -10.03 -1.00
CA PRO A 55 -5.68 -9.15 -1.45
C PRO A 55 -4.31 -9.80 -1.23
N LEU A 56 -3.37 -9.46 -2.09
CA LEU A 56 -1.97 -9.84 -1.91
C LEU A 56 -1.36 -9.00 -0.79
N LYS A 57 -1.06 -9.62 0.33
CA LYS A 57 -0.23 -9.01 1.38
C LYS A 57 1.24 -9.25 1.01
N PHE A 58 2.01 -8.19 0.84
CA PHE A 58 3.41 -8.30 0.43
C PHE A 58 4.34 -7.50 1.33
N GLY A 59 5.60 -7.89 1.32
CA GLY A 59 6.66 -7.18 2.01
C GLY A 59 7.95 -7.12 1.19
N VAL A 60 8.80 -6.18 1.54
CA VAL A 60 10.17 -6.06 1.03
C VAL A 60 11.12 -6.21 2.20
N ARG A 61 12.12 -7.06 2.04
CA ARG A 61 13.15 -7.28 3.06
C ARG A 61 14.42 -6.50 2.72
N GLY A 62 15.07 -5.99 3.76
CA GLY A 62 16.41 -5.42 3.67
C GLY A 62 17.49 -6.50 3.62
N ASP A 63 18.75 -6.07 3.54
CA ASP A 63 19.91 -6.98 3.45
C ASP A 63 20.09 -7.84 4.70
N ASP A 64 19.58 -7.39 5.85
CA ASP A 64 19.54 -8.11 7.12
C ASP A 64 18.37 -9.10 7.24
N GLY A 65 17.52 -9.20 6.21
CA GLY A 65 16.33 -10.04 6.18
C GLY A 65 15.09 -9.44 6.88
N ALA A 66 15.23 -8.33 7.60
CA ALA A 66 14.11 -7.67 8.24
C ALA A 66 13.18 -7.01 7.20
N LEU A 67 11.87 -6.96 7.48
CA LEU A 67 10.95 -6.19 6.64
C LEU A 67 11.24 -4.69 6.76
N VAL A 68 11.37 -4.04 5.62
CA VAL A 68 11.56 -2.58 5.50
C VAL A 68 10.36 -1.88 4.86
N ALA A 69 9.48 -2.64 4.23
CA ALA A 69 8.21 -2.17 3.71
C ALA A 69 7.16 -3.29 3.71
N ILE A 70 5.90 -2.91 3.84
CA ILE A 70 4.73 -3.78 3.69
C ILE A 70 3.71 -3.11 2.79
N GLY A 71 2.87 -3.92 2.14
CA GLY A 71 1.81 -3.42 1.29
C GLY A 71 0.69 -4.42 1.09
N ASP A 72 -0.41 -3.91 0.57
CA ASP A 72 -1.66 -4.61 0.34
C ASP A 72 -2.18 -4.26 -1.05
N LEU A 73 -2.35 -5.25 -1.91
CA LEU A 73 -2.77 -5.06 -3.30
C LEU A 73 -3.95 -5.98 -3.62
N ALA A 74 -5.11 -5.38 -3.87
CA ALA A 74 -6.30 -6.08 -4.33
C ALA A 74 -6.44 -5.99 -5.85
N PHE A 75 -7.02 -7.04 -6.46
CA PHE A 75 -7.29 -7.11 -7.89
C PHE A 75 -8.80 -7.19 -8.13
N GLY A 76 -9.27 -6.59 -9.24
CA GLY A 76 -10.69 -6.57 -9.58
C GLY A 76 -11.54 -5.71 -8.63
N TYR A 77 -10.96 -4.70 -8.02
CA TYR A 77 -11.63 -3.78 -7.12
C TYR A 77 -11.17 -2.34 -7.34
N PRO A 78 -12.08 -1.35 -7.34
CA PRO A 78 -13.55 -1.46 -7.22
C PRO A 78 -14.25 -2.05 -8.45
N GLU A 79 -13.63 -2.04 -9.62
CA GLU A 79 -14.15 -2.58 -10.87
C GLU A 79 -13.26 -3.74 -11.37
N PRO A 80 -13.77 -4.64 -12.24
CA PRO A 80 -13.01 -5.80 -12.70
C PRO A 80 -11.65 -5.50 -13.34
N GLY A 81 -11.52 -4.34 -13.99
CA GLY A 81 -10.27 -3.88 -14.62
C GLY A 81 -9.35 -3.07 -13.69
N ASP A 82 -9.62 -3.03 -12.40
CA ASP A 82 -8.86 -2.23 -11.45
C ASP A 82 -7.96 -3.09 -10.56
N ALA A 83 -6.85 -2.50 -10.13
CA ALA A 83 -6.10 -2.94 -8.97
C ALA A 83 -6.12 -1.82 -7.92
N TYR A 84 -6.19 -2.18 -6.64
CA TYR A 84 -6.26 -1.24 -5.54
C TYR A 84 -5.12 -1.49 -4.56
N LEU A 85 -4.25 -0.49 -4.42
CA LEU A 85 -3.16 -0.50 -3.44
C LEU A 85 -3.71 0.03 -2.11
N GLY A 86 -4.10 -0.87 -1.22
CA GLY A 86 -4.71 -0.53 0.07
C GLY A 86 -3.72 0.06 1.07
N LEU A 87 -2.47 -0.38 1.01
CA LEU A 87 -1.37 0.11 1.84
C LEU A 87 -0.05 0.02 1.10
N LEU A 88 0.80 1.02 1.29
CA LEU A 88 2.24 0.95 1.09
C LEU A 88 2.91 1.72 2.23
N LEU A 89 3.51 1.00 3.16
CA LEU A 89 4.16 1.55 4.34
C LEU A 89 5.64 1.17 4.35
N LEU A 90 6.51 2.18 4.41
CA LEU A 90 7.94 2.03 4.58
C LEU A 90 8.34 2.42 6.01
N VAL A 91 9.29 1.69 6.57
CA VAL A 91 9.93 2.13 7.81
C VAL A 91 10.60 3.49 7.61
N PRO A 92 10.59 4.39 8.62
CA PRO A 92 11.06 5.77 8.48
C PRO A 92 12.47 5.89 7.88
N GLU A 93 13.39 5.04 8.29
CA GLU A 93 14.80 5.06 7.89
C GLU A 93 15.04 4.68 6.42
N ARG A 94 14.03 4.15 5.73
CA ARG A 94 14.10 3.79 4.30
C ARG A 94 13.27 4.71 3.40
N ARG A 95 12.72 5.77 3.99
CA ARG A 95 11.96 6.79 3.24
C ARG A 95 12.93 7.80 2.59
N GLY A 96 12.55 8.31 1.42
CA GLY A 96 13.34 9.32 0.70
C GLY A 96 14.54 8.77 -0.08
N GLU A 97 14.74 7.45 -0.10
CA GLU A 97 15.85 6.76 -0.82
C GLU A 97 15.41 6.13 -2.15
N GLY A 98 14.21 6.44 -2.64
CA GLY A 98 13.67 5.86 -3.88
C GLY A 98 13.04 4.47 -3.72
N LEU A 99 13.06 3.87 -2.53
CA LEU A 99 12.50 2.54 -2.29
C LEU A 99 11.00 2.48 -2.62
N GLY A 100 10.22 3.48 -2.21
CA GLY A 100 8.78 3.55 -2.53
C GLY A 100 8.50 3.57 -4.03
N GLN A 101 9.30 4.30 -4.80
CA GLN A 101 9.19 4.34 -6.25
C GLN A 101 9.56 2.98 -6.89
N ALA A 102 10.59 2.32 -6.39
CA ALA A 102 11.01 1.00 -6.87
C ALA A 102 9.93 -0.06 -6.58
N ILE A 103 9.32 -0.05 -5.39
CA ILE A 103 8.19 -0.91 -5.03
C ILE A 103 7.00 -0.65 -5.95
N LEU A 104 6.64 0.61 -6.15
CA LEU A 104 5.54 1.00 -7.04
C LEU A 104 5.75 0.48 -8.47
N GLY A 105 6.98 0.50 -8.98
CA GLY A 105 7.33 -0.09 -10.27
C GLY A 105 6.97 -1.58 -10.34
N LYS A 106 7.27 -2.35 -9.30
CA LYS A 106 6.90 -3.78 -9.20
C LYS A 106 5.40 -3.97 -9.09
N VAL A 107 4.72 -3.15 -8.29
CA VAL A 107 3.25 -3.17 -8.15
C VAL A 107 2.57 -2.91 -9.49
N LYS A 108 3.01 -1.90 -10.24
CA LYS A 108 2.49 -1.59 -11.58
C LYS A 108 2.65 -2.77 -12.55
N THR A 109 3.84 -3.39 -12.57
CA THR A 109 4.10 -4.57 -13.40
C THR A 109 3.18 -5.72 -13.03
N LEU A 110 3.05 -6.02 -11.73
CA LEU A 110 2.18 -7.08 -11.25
C LEU A 110 0.71 -6.82 -11.57
N ALA A 111 0.22 -5.60 -11.36
CA ALA A 111 -1.15 -5.23 -11.67
C ALA A 111 -1.47 -5.45 -13.17
N ARG A 112 -0.56 -5.03 -14.06
CA ARG A 112 -0.71 -5.26 -15.51
C ARG A 112 -0.71 -6.74 -15.87
N THR A 113 0.20 -7.51 -15.30
CA THR A 113 0.29 -8.96 -15.54
C THR A 113 -1.03 -9.66 -15.13
N ARG A 114 -1.75 -9.10 -14.17
CA ARG A 114 -3.08 -9.55 -13.74
C ARG A 114 -4.23 -8.93 -14.54
N GLY A 115 -3.93 -8.15 -15.59
CA GLY A 115 -4.93 -7.55 -16.48
C GLY A 115 -5.55 -6.25 -15.98
N ALA A 116 -4.98 -5.63 -14.96
CA ALA A 116 -5.47 -4.33 -14.50
C ALA A 116 -5.12 -3.22 -15.50
N LEU A 117 -6.11 -2.37 -15.78
CA LEU A 117 -5.99 -1.19 -16.64
C LEU A 117 -5.73 0.09 -15.83
N ARG A 118 -6.11 0.07 -14.55
CA ARG A 118 -5.92 1.19 -13.61
C ARG A 118 -5.39 0.69 -12.28
N LEU A 119 -4.56 1.53 -11.64
CA LEU A 119 -4.13 1.35 -10.26
C LEU A 119 -4.73 2.48 -9.42
N LEU A 120 -5.46 2.12 -8.38
CA LEU A 120 -6.13 3.03 -7.48
C LEU A 120 -5.54 2.93 -6.07
N LEU A 121 -5.67 4.01 -5.30
CA LEU A 121 -5.34 4.04 -3.88
C LEU A 121 -6.13 5.13 -3.15
N GLY A 122 -6.15 5.05 -1.83
CA GLY A 122 -6.68 6.09 -0.96
C GLY A 122 -5.56 6.79 -0.17
N VAL A 123 -5.63 8.11 -0.08
CA VAL A 123 -4.72 8.92 0.75
C VAL A 123 -5.54 9.70 1.76
N LEU A 124 -5.13 9.65 3.02
CA LEU A 124 -5.71 10.48 4.06
C LEU A 124 -5.40 11.95 3.80
N ASP A 125 -6.40 12.83 3.93
CA ASP A 125 -6.22 14.28 3.80
C ASP A 125 -5.10 14.80 4.73
N ALA A 126 -5.02 14.24 5.93
CA ALA A 126 -3.98 14.56 6.91
C ALA A 126 -2.55 14.10 6.50
N ASN A 127 -2.42 13.23 5.49
CA ASN A 127 -1.12 12.71 5.04
C ASN A 127 -0.63 13.42 3.78
N GLU A 128 -0.27 14.69 3.91
CA GLU A 128 0.23 15.51 2.80
C GLU A 128 1.49 14.92 2.14
N ARG A 129 2.39 14.34 2.94
CA ARG A 129 3.62 13.71 2.42
C ARG A 129 3.31 12.58 1.44
N ALA A 130 2.37 11.70 1.80
CA ALA A 130 1.93 10.62 0.91
C ALA A 130 1.24 11.19 -0.34
N ARG A 131 0.38 12.19 -0.17
CA ARG A 131 -0.30 12.84 -1.31
C ARG A 131 0.70 13.37 -2.34
N LEU A 132 1.70 14.14 -1.89
CA LEU A 132 2.75 14.69 -2.77
C LEU A 132 3.57 13.57 -3.45
N PHE A 133 3.87 12.49 -2.74
CA PHE A 133 4.55 11.35 -3.33
C PHE A 133 3.73 10.73 -4.47
N TRP A 134 2.44 10.43 -4.24
CA TRP A 134 1.60 9.78 -5.23
C TRP A 134 1.33 10.69 -6.44
N GLU A 135 1.06 11.96 -6.22
CA GLU A 135 0.90 12.96 -7.30
C GLU A 135 2.18 13.05 -8.14
N GLY A 136 3.36 13.05 -7.51
CA GLY A 136 4.67 13.00 -8.17
C GLY A 136 4.91 11.72 -8.98
N GLN A 137 4.22 10.62 -8.65
CA GLN A 137 4.23 9.37 -9.44
C GLN A 137 3.19 9.33 -10.58
N GLY A 138 2.47 10.43 -10.79
CA GLY A 138 1.49 10.56 -11.88
C GLY A 138 0.05 10.20 -11.50
N PHE A 139 -0.21 9.86 -10.25
CA PHE A 139 -1.59 9.65 -9.78
C PHE A 139 -2.37 10.94 -9.77
N ARG A 140 -3.66 10.86 -10.10
CA ARG A 140 -4.59 11.99 -10.09
C ARG A 140 -5.75 11.72 -9.15
N ARG A 141 -6.12 12.75 -8.37
CA ARG A 141 -7.28 12.66 -7.48
C ARG A 141 -8.57 12.65 -8.29
N THR A 142 -9.40 11.65 -8.05
CA THR A 142 -10.70 11.46 -8.76
C THR A 142 -11.89 11.56 -7.82
N ARG A 143 -11.71 11.36 -6.53
CA ARG A 143 -12.81 11.40 -5.54
C ARG A 143 -12.29 11.80 -4.17
N THR A 144 -13.15 12.46 -3.40
CA THR A 144 -12.97 12.72 -1.97
C THR A 144 -14.18 12.20 -1.22
N SER A 145 -13.98 11.52 -0.10
CA SER A 145 -15.06 10.95 0.71
C SER A 145 -14.72 10.98 2.20
N GLY A 146 -15.71 10.78 3.02
CA GLY A 146 -15.59 10.73 4.46
C GLY A 146 -16.25 11.92 5.17
N PRO A 147 -15.95 12.08 6.48
CA PRO A 147 -14.93 11.36 7.24
C PRO A 147 -15.29 9.89 7.53
N HIS A 148 -14.32 9.00 7.38
CA HIS A 148 -14.40 7.58 7.71
C HIS A 148 -13.62 7.26 8.98
N GLY A 149 -14.00 6.19 9.69
CA GLY A 149 -13.32 5.70 10.88
C GLY A 149 -12.11 4.84 10.52
N PHE A 150 -10.97 5.11 11.19
CA PHE A 150 -9.75 4.33 11.13
C PHE A 150 -9.27 4.11 12.57
N GLY A 151 -9.54 2.95 13.14
CA GLY A 151 -9.24 2.71 14.55
C GLY A 151 -9.85 3.79 15.47
N LYS A 152 -9.00 4.58 16.12
CA LYS A 152 -9.39 5.68 17.01
C LYS A 152 -9.49 7.05 16.32
N ARG A 153 -9.23 7.11 15.02
CA ARG A 153 -9.20 8.34 14.22
C ARG A 153 -10.34 8.38 13.22
N ARG A 154 -10.58 9.57 12.67
CA ARG A 154 -11.49 9.79 11.55
C ARG A 154 -10.80 10.64 10.50
N HIS A 155 -10.91 10.23 9.24
CA HIS A 155 -10.23 10.90 8.13
C HIS A 155 -11.12 11.10 6.93
N VAL A 156 -10.92 12.23 6.27
CA VAL A 156 -11.29 12.43 4.88
C VAL A 156 -10.26 11.69 4.01
N VAL A 157 -10.72 10.98 3.00
CA VAL A 157 -9.90 10.16 2.11
C VAL A 157 -10.02 10.68 0.69
N HIS A 158 -8.87 10.89 0.03
CA HIS A 158 -8.79 11.18 -1.39
C HIS A 158 -8.47 9.89 -2.15
N ARG A 159 -9.34 9.51 -3.09
CA ARG A 159 -9.03 8.47 -4.07
C ARG A 159 -8.15 9.05 -5.17
N LEU A 160 -7.04 8.37 -5.44
CA LEU A 160 -6.14 8.69 -6.52
C LEU A 160 -6.09 7.51 -7.50
N GLU A 161 -5.95 7.82 -8.78
CA GLU A 161 -5.93 6.84 -9.86
C GLU A 161 -4.76 7.10 -10.82
N LEU A 162 -4.23 6.00 -11.37
CA LEU A 162 -3.22 5.99 -12.40
C LEU A 162 -3.64 5.02 -13.51
N SER A 163 -3.66 5.49 -14.77
CA SER A 163 -3.80 4.61 -15.95
C SER A 163 -2.55 3.74 -16.08
N LEU A 164 -2.74 2.45 -16.36
CA LEU A 164 -1.67 1.50 -16.61
C LEU A 164 -1.47 1.25 -18.11
N ASP A 165 -2.34 1.76 -18.99
CA ASP A 165 -2.31 1.51 -20.43
C ASP A 165 -1.19 2.29 -21.13
N ASP A 166 -0.83 3.47 -20.62
CA ASP A 166 0.07 4.43 -21.29
C ASP A 166 1.56 4.23 -20.99
N ILE A 167 1.94 3.17 -20.25
CA ILE A 167 3.35 2.92 -19.95
C ILE A 167 3.87 1.87 -20.92
N PRO A 168 4.86 2.19 -21.79
CA PRO A 168 5.42 1.21 -22.72
C PRO A 168 5.93 0.00 -21.93
N VAL A 169 5.53 -1.19 -22.38
CA VAL A 169 6.11 -2.45 -21.90
C VAL A 169 7.56 -2.44 -22.39
N ASN A 170 8.50 -2.02 -21.54
CA ASN A 170 9.90 -2.27 -21.83
C ASN A 170 10.08 -3.79 -21.78
N CYS A 171 10.03 -4.41 -22.97
CA CYS A 171 10.60 -5.73 -23.18
C CYS A 171 12.10 -5.61 -22.98
N ALA A 172 12.57 -6.02 -21.81
CA ALA A 172 13.96 -6.34 -21.58
C ALA A 172 14.10 -7.85 -21.48
#